data_8d2be48e9ae5e2a0e12b5ab745e4fb4e
#
_entry.id   8d2be48e9ae5e2a0e12b5ab745e4fb4e
#
_cell.length_a   1.000
_cell.length_b   1.000
_cell.length_c   1.000
_cell.angle_alpha   90.00
_cell.angle_beta   90.00
_cell.angle_gamma   90.00
#
_symmetry.space_group_name_H-M   'P 1'
#
loop_
_entity.id
_entity.type
_entity.pdbx_description
1 polymer ?
#
loop_
_entity_poly.entity_id
_entity_poly.type
_entity_poly.pdbx_seq_one_letter_code
_entity_poly.pdbx_strand_id
1 'polypeptide(L)'
;MVKKDFKKFANLRQVSYICKTNVRIMKKKEKITTYKPNNITSKLEEPMAVYRSVKVLPQVKDFTFSEFKKIADKSPFTQSEWAGILHVSERTLQRYAKNNGSFAPINAERALQIDKVLKEGKNTFGKVENFYNWIKREPYMLEGNLSLNSLTTYEGIQKVLTQLGRIQHGIFA
;
A
#
# COMPACT_ATOMS: atom_id res chain seq x y z
N MET A 1 40.72 27.58 28.63
CA MET A 1 40.53 29.01 28.35
C MET A 1 40.09 29.13 26.88
N VAL A 2 38.83 29.28 26.60
CA VAL A 2 38.19 30.17 25.63
C VAL A 2 36.65 29.91 25.75
N LYS A 3 35.98 30.84 26.43
CA LYS A 3 34.54 31.07 26.37
C LYS A 3 34.27 31.87 25.08
N LYS A 4 33.39 31.44 24.22
CA LYS A 4 32.72 32.29 23.19
C LYS A 4 31.40 31.66 22.86
N ASP A 5 30.38 32.28 23.32
CA ASP A 5 29.35 33.15 22.74
C ASP A 5 28.12 32.40 22.26
N PHE A 6 27.27 32.09 23.26
CA PHE A 6 25.82 31.90 23.11
C PHE A 6 25.11 33.26 23.13
N LYS A 7 25.12 34.01 22.05
CA LYS A 7 24.26 35.17 21.84
C LYS A 7 24.03 35.39 20.35
N LYS A 8 23.04 34.69 19.77
CA LYS A 8 22.37 35.09 18.49
C LYS A 8 21.20 34.19 18.19
N PHE A 9 20.20 34.12 19.05
CA PHE A 9 18.84 33.74 18.67
C PHE A 9 17.84 34.54 19.50
N ALA A 10 17.84 35.84 19.27
CA ALA A 10 16.82 36.73 19.77
C ALA A 10 16.35 37.62 18.59
N ASN A 11 15.57 37.06 17.68
CA ASN A 11 14.74 37.85 16.77
C ASN A 11 13.59 36.98 16.21
N LEU A 12 12.73 36.52 17.13
CA LEU A 12 11.40 36.02 16.82
C LEU A 12 10.35 37.08 17.19
N ARG A 13 10.47 38.27 16.58
CA ARG A 13 9.47 39.36 16.69
C ARG A 13 9.19 39.97 15.35
N GLN A 14 8.87 39.19 14.32
CA GLN A 14 8.45 39.78 13.06
C GLN A 14 7.55 38.84 12.21
N VAL A 15 6.60 38.16 12.84
CA VAL A 15 5.52 37.45 12.10
C VAL A 15 4.14 37.79 12.69
N SER A 16 3.94 39.01 13.16
CA SER A 16 2.63 39.46 13.67
C SER A 16 2.06 40.67 12.91
N TYR A 17 2.39 40.83 11.63
CA TYR A 17 1.93 41.97 10.83
C TYR A 17 1.18 41.60 9.54
N ILE A 18 0.45 40.51 9.51
CA ILE A 18 -0.53 40.28 8.44
C ILE A 18 -1.77 39.64 9.05
N CYS A 19 -2.59 40.44 9.72
CA CYS A 19 -4.03 40.21 9.87
C CYS A 19 -4.74 41.40 10.55
N LYS A 20 -4.59 42.60 9.98
CA LYS A 20 -5.45 43.75 10.28
C LYS A 20 -5.92 44.36 8.99
N THR A 21 -6.73 43.64 8.22
CA THR A 21 -7.52 44.30 7.17
C THR A 21 -8.99 43.95 7.40
N ASN A 22 -9.68 44.96 7.97
CA ASN A 22 -11.07 45.34 7.69
C ASN A 22 -12.10 44.20 7.55
N VAL A 23 -12.56 43.66 8.69
CA VAL A 23 -13.91 43.12 8.74
C VAL A 23 -14.86 44.27 9.17
N ARG A 24 -15.39 44.94 8.19
CA ARG A 24 -16.51 45.87 8.35
C ARG A 24 -17.76 45.05 8.57
N ILE A 25 -18.10 44.79 9.85
CA ILE A 25 -19.32 44.07 10.24
C ILE A 25 -20.50 44.99 9.91
N MET A 26 -21.13 44.73 8.78
CA MET A 26 -22.48 45.28 8.52
C MET A 26 -23.46 44.55 9.45
N LYS A 27 -23.87 45.24 10.51
CA LYS A 27 -24.99 44.83 11.34
C LYS A 27 -26.30 45.01 10.56
N LYS A 28 -26.67 44.01 9.76
CA LYS A 28 -27.99 43.91 9.19
C LYS A 28 -28.88 43.28 10.26
N LYS A 29 -29.79 44.09 10.83
CA LYS A 29 -30.85 43.59 11.72
C LYS A 29 -31.81 42.80 10.86
N GLU A 30 -31.68 41.49 10.88
CA GLU A 30 -32.68 40.57 10.36
C GLU A 30 -33.78 40.43 11.41
N LYS A 31 -35.00 40.78 11.01
CA LYS A 31 -36.19 40.55 11.81
C LYS A 31 -36.38 39.02 11.96
N ILE A 32 -36.26 38.57 13.18
CA ILE A 32 -36.60 37.16 13.52
C ILE A 32 -38.11 37.03 13.36
N THR A 33 -38.55 36.50 12.24
CA THR A 33 -39.94 36.05 12.07
C THR A 33 -40.07 34.73 12.84
N THR A 34 -40.81 34.76 13.96
CA THR A 34 -41.16 33.60 14.71
C THR A 34 -41.94 32.62 13.83
N TYR A 35 -41.33 31.52 13.48
CA TYR A 35 -41.96 30.41 12.78
C TYR A 35 -42.96 29.76 13.71
N LYS A 36 -44.25 29.81 13.41
CA LYS A 36 -45.28 29.00 14.07
C LYS A 36 -45.28 27.65 13.37
N PRO A 37 -45.02 26.57 14.09
CA PRO A 37 -45.11 25.25 13.47
C PRO A 37 -46.60 24.96 13.20
N ASN A 38 -46.98 24.84 11.94
CA ASN A 38 -48.26 24.26 11.57
C ASN A 38 -48.21 22.80 11.96
N ASN A 39 -49.13 22.39 12.86
CA ASN A 39 -49.36 20.99 13.16
C ASN A 39 -49.94 20.27 11.95
N ILE A 40 -49.08 19.90 11.02
CA ILE A 40 -49.42 18.91 10.01
C ILE A 40 -48.89 17.58 10.54
N THR A 41 -49.74 16.87 11.26
CA THR A 41 -49.58 15.44 11.55
C THR A 41 -49.82 14.65 10.26
N SER A 42 -48.98 14.84 9.26
CA SER A 42 -48.83 13.86 8.21
C SER A 42 -47.99 12.74 8.79
N LYS A 43 -48.59 11.58 9.05
CA LYS A 43 -47.85 10.33 9.26
C LYS A 43 -46.91 10.19 8.07
N LEU A 44 -45.64 10.55 8.28
CA LEU A 44 -44.56 10.10 7.41
C LEU A 44 -44.44 8.59 7.68
N GLU A 45 -45.14 7.80 6.89
CA GLU A 45 -44.81 6.40 6.71
C GLU A 45 -43.49 6.37 5.95
N GLU A 46 -42.39 6.35 6.71
CA GLU A 46 -41.09 6.02 6.10
C GLU A 46 -41.25 4.63 5.50
N PRO A 47 -40.99 4.47 4.18
CA PRO A 47 -40.96 3.14 3.62
C PRO A 47 -39.88 2.37 4.38
N MET A 48 -40.31 1.32 5.12
CA MET A 48 -39.37 0.40 5.77
C MET A 48 -38.44 -0.06 4.65
N ALA A 49 -37.20 0.49 4.63
CA ALA A 49 -36.17 -0.03 3.79
C ALA A 49 -35.97 -1.49 4.19
N VAL A 50 -36.58 -2.38 3.41
CA VAL A 50 -36.30 -3.81 3.50
C VAL A 50 -34.82 -3.96 3.19
N TYR A 51 -34.00 -3.95 4.22
CA TYR A 51 -32.61 -4.41 4.11
C TYR A 51 -32.68 -5.88 3.67
N ARG A 52 -32.75 -6.09 2.36
CA ARG A 52 -32.43 -7.39 1.81
C ARG A 52 -31.00 -7.65 2.25
N SER A 53 -30.84 -8.61 3.17
CA SER A 53 -29.53 -9.12 3.52
C SER A 53 -28.77 -9.35 2.23
N VAL A 54 -27.78 -8.52 2.00
CA VAL A 54 -26.86 -8.67 0.85
C VAL A 54 -26.39 -10.11 0.95
N LYS A 55 -26.72 -10.92 -0.03
CA LYS A 55 -26.21 -12.29 -0.14
C LYS A 55 -24.72 -12.19 0.11
N VAL A 56 -24.27 -12.87 1.17
CA VAL A 56 -22.88 -12.98 1.56
C VAL A 56 -22.05 -13.09 0.26
N LEU A 57 -21.16 -12.13 0.05
CA LEU A 57 -20.22 -12.16 -1.06
C LEU A 57 -19.61 -13.56 -1.09
N PRO A 58 -19.49 -14.20 -2.27
CA PRO A 58 -18.88 -15.51 -2.35
C PRO A 58 -17.58 -15.47 -1.56
N GLN A 59 -17.42 -16.38 -0.60
CA GLN A 59 -16.22 -16.43 0.24
C GLN A 59 -15.03 -16.46 -0.72
N VAL A 60 -14.16 -15.47 -0.58
CA VAL A 60 -12.89 -15.47 -1.30
C VAL A 60 -12.24 -16.79 -0.93
N LYS A 61 -12.00 -17.66 -1.91
CA LYS A 61 -11.38 -18.96 -1.68
C LYS A 61 -10.07 -18.74 -0.93
N ASP A 62 -9.97 -19.36 0.23
CA ASP A 62 -8.78 -19.21 1.07
C ASP A 62 -7.54 -19.65 0.29
N PHE A 63 -6.54 -18.78 0.23
CA PHE A 63 -5.26 -19.08 -0.39
C PHE A 63 -4.46 -20.01 0.56
N THR A 64 -4.38 -21.27 0.19
CA THR A 64 -3.75 -22.32 1.00
C THR A 64 -2.27 -22.47 0.69
N PHE A 65 -1.55 -23.19 1.60
CA PHE A 65 -0.14 -23.50 1.36
C PHE A 65 0.07 -24.32 0.07
N SER A 66 -0.87 -25.17 -0.32
CA SER A 66 -0.78 -25.93 -1.58
C SER A 66 -0.82 -25.04 -2.82
N GLU A 67 -1.56 -23.93 -2.78
CA GLU A 67 -1.58 -22.94 -3.86
C GLU A 67 -0.29 -22.11 -3.88
N PHE A 68 0.19 -21.70 -2.71
CA PHE A 68 1.48 -21.05 -2.56
C PHE A 68 2.64 -21.92 -3.08
N LYS A 69 2.64 -23.21 -2.74
CA LYS A 69 3.68 -24.15 -3.18
C LYS A 69 3.82 -24.21 -4.69
N LYS A 70 2.71 -24.13 -5.44
CA LYS A 70 2.75 -24.09 -6.91
C LYS A 70 3.50 -22.87 -7.46
N ILE A 71 3.53 -21.78 -6.72
CA ILE A 71 4.29 -20.58 -7.05
C ILE A 71 5.74 -20.74 -6.60
N ALA A 72 5.95 -21.21 -5.37
CA ALA A 72 7.27 -21.39 -4.80
C ALA A 72 8.13 -22.38 -5.60
N ASP A 73 7.55 -23.49 -6.03
CA ASP A 73 8.24 -24.53 -6.81
C ASP A 73 8.72 -24.02 -8.20
N LYS A 74 8.17 -22.90 -8.70
CA LYS A 74 8.60 -22.26 -9.94
C LYS A 74 9.70 -21.24 -9.76
N SER A 75 10.06 -20.94 -8.52
CA SER A 75 11.01 -19.89 -8.17
C SER A 75 12.28 -20.47 -7.58
N PRO A 76 13.45 -19.86 -7.81
CA PRO A 76 14.70 -20.23 -7.17
C PRO A 76 14.87 -19.64 -5.76
N PHE A 77 13.81 -19.00 -5.21
CA PHE A 77 13.88 -18.38 -3.89
C PHE A 77 13.97 -19.44 -2.78
N THR A 78 14.83 -19.15 -1.82
CA THR A 78 14.95 -19.96 -0.60
C THR A 78 13.75 -19.77 0.31
N GLN A 79 13.56 -20.68 1.26
CA GLN A 79 12.50 -20.57 2.27
C GLN A 79 12.63 -19.28 3.10
N SER A 80 13.86 -18.86 3.42
CA SER A 80 14.14 -17.61 4.14
C SER A 80 13.72 -16.40 3.34
N GLU A 81 14.06 -16.34 2.05
CA GLU A 81 13.68 -15.27 1.15
C GLU A 81 12.15 -15.16 1.01
N TRP A 82 11.45 -16.30 0.85
CA TRP A 82 10.00 -16.34 0.85
C TRP A 82 9.38 -15.84 2.16
N ALA A 83 9.96 -16.22 3.30
CA ALA A 83 9.51 -15.77 4.61
C ALA A 83 9.63 -14.24 4.72
N GLY A 84 10.75 -13.67 4.27
CA GLY A 84 10.97 -12.22 4.22
C GLY A 84 9.97 -11.51 3.28
N ILE A 85 9.79 -12.02 2.07
CA ILE A 85 8.85 -11.47 1.07
C ILE A 85 7.41 -11.46 1.62
N LEU A 86 6.98 -12.54 2.26
CA LEU A 86 5.62 -12.68 2.80
C LEU A 86 5.44 -12.03 4.18
N HIS A 87 6.50 -11.48 4.78
CA HIS A 87 6.49 -10.97 6.16
C HIS A 87 5.97 -11.99 7.19
N VAL A 88 6.37 -13.24 7.04
CA VAL A 88 6.09 -14.31 7.99
C VAL A 88 7.40 -14.91 8.48
N SER A 89 7.39 -15.54 9.66
CA SER A 89 8.58 -16.28 10.10
C SER A 89 8.72 -17.59 9.31
N GLU A 90 9.97 -18.08 9.13
CA GLU A 90 10.22 -19.40 8.52
C GLU A 90 9.48 -20.51 9.27
N ARG A 91 9.43 -20.44 10.61
CA ARG A 91 8.67 -21.34 11.44
C ARG A 91 7.16 -21.34 11.11
N THR A 92 6.60 -20.17 10.81
CA THR A 92 5.19 -20.05 10.40
C THR A 92 4.99 -20.70 9.04
N LEU A 93 5.91 -20.47 8.10
CA LEU A 93 5.87 -21.08 6.78
C LEU A 93 5.95 -22.61 6.84
N GLN A 94 6.85 -23.13 7.69
CA GLN A 94 6.97 -24.59 7.95
C GLN A 94 5.70 -25.16 8.59
N ARG A 95 5.07 -24.43 9.51
CA ARG A 95 3.80 -24.85 10.11
C ARG A 95 2.68 -24.92 9.07
N TYR A 96 2.60 -23.93 8.16
CA TYR A 96 1.64 -23.96 7.06
C TYR A 96 1.92 -25.12 6.10
N ALA A 97 3.19 -25.44 5.86
CA ALA A 97 3.56 -26.59 5.06
C ALA A 97 3.05 -27.92 5.64
N LYS A 98 3.14 -28.08 6.96
CA LYS A 98 2.67 -29.30 7.64
C LYS A 98 1.15 -29.45 7.65
N ASN A 99 0.44 -28.35 7.86
CA ASN A 99 -1.01 -28.36 8.14
C ASN A 99 -1.85 -27.87 6.95
N ASN A 100 -1.24 -27.63 5.79
CA ASN A 100 -1.86 -26.94 4.64
C ASN A 100 -2.63 -25.68 5.07
N GLY A 101 -2.00 -24.87 5.95
CA GLY A 101 -2.63 -23.67 6.50
C GLY A 101 -2.95 -22.64 5.43
N SER A 102 -3.95 -21.80 5.69
CA SER A 102 -4.31 -20.66 4.84
C SER A 102 -3.50 -19.43 5.22
N PHE A 103 -3.16 -18.63 4.22
CA PHE A 103 -2.48 -17.34 4.39
C PHE A 103 -3.49 -16.23 4.64
N ALA A 104 -3.08 -15.23 5.43
CA ALA A 104 -3.84 -13.99 5.53
C ALA A 104 -3.97 -13.34 4.12
N PRO A 105 -5.08 -12.65 3.83
CA PRO A 105 -5.32 -12.06 2.50
C PRO A 105 -4.16 -11.21 1.97
N ILE A 106 -3.54 -10.42 2.83
CA ILE A 106 -2.39 -9.58 2.47
C ILE A 106 -1.17 -10.39 2.00
N ASN A 107 -0.91 -11.55 2.64
CA ASN A 107 0.20 -12.42 2.27
C ASN A 107 -0.12 -13.19 0.99
N ALA A 108 -1.38 -13.60 0.82
CA ALA A 108 -1.88 -14.22 -0.40
C ALA A 108 -1.72 -13.30 -1.61
N GLU A 109 -2.17 -12.04 -1.47
CA GLU A 109 -2.02 -11.02 -2.51
C GLU A 109 -0.55 -10.83 -2.88
N ARG A 110 0.34 -10.75 -1.90
CA ARG A 110 1.77 -10.60 -2.12
C ARG A 110 2.35 -11.80 -2.88
N ALA A 111 1.99 -13.03 -2.50
CA ALA A 111 2.42 -14.23 -3.23
C ALA A 111 1.99 -14.19 -4.70
N LEU A 112 0.77 -13.72 -4.99
CA LEU A 112 0.28 -13.56 -6.36
C LEU A 112 1.01 -12.45 -7.12
N GLN A 113 1.37 -11.35 -6.46
CA GLN A 113 2.18 -10.29 -7.06
C GLN A 113 3.58 -10.80 -7.42
N ILE A 114 4.18 -11.63 -6.57
CA ILE A 114 5.48 -12.25 -6.87
C ILE A 114 5.35 -13.26 -8.02
N ASP A 115 4.27 -14.03 -8.12
CA ASP A 115 4.04 -14.92 -9.29
C ASP A 115 4.04 -14.10 -10.59
N LYS A 116 3.43 -12.90 -10.58
CA LYS A 116 3.48 -11.98 -11.72
C LYS A 116 4.91 -11.53 -12.02
N VAL A 117 5.70 -11.13 -11.02
CA VAL A 117 7.11 -10.75 -11.19
C VAL A 117 7.93 -11.89 -11.79
N LEU A 118 7.75 -13.13 -11.29
CA LEU A 118 8.45 -14.30 -11.81
C LEU A 118 8.10 -14.59 -13.27
N LYS A 119 6.84 -14.41 -13.66
CA LYS A 119 6.39 -14.55 -15.06
C LYS A 119 7.05 -13.50 -15.95
N GLU A 120 7.01 -12.23 -15.54
CA GLU A 120 7.64 -11.15 -16.30
C GLU A 120 9.17 -11.29 -16.32
N GLY A 121 9.79 -11.69 -15.22
CA GLY A 121 11.21 -12.00 -15.16
C GLY A 121 11.60 -13.13 -16.11
N LYS A 122 10.79 -14.19 -16.21
CA LYS A 122 10.99 -15.27 -17.19
C LYS A 122 10.85 -14.77 -18.62
N ASN A 123 9.84 -13.93 -18.90
CA ASN A 123 9.63 -13.35 -20.24
C ASN A 123 10.82 -12.49 -20.66
N THR A 124 11.39 -11.72 -19.71
CA THR A 124 12.51 -10.81 -19.97
C THR A 124 13.84 -11.54 -20.16
N PHE A 125 14.13 -12.52 -19.31
CA PHE A 125 15.44 -13.19 -19.24
C PHE A 125 15.45 -14.63 -19.77
N GLY A 126 14.31 -15.11 -20.24
CA GLY A 126 14.13 -16.48 -20.75
C GLY A 126 14.00 -17.54 -19.66
N LYS A 127 14.71 -17.41 -18.55
CA LYS A 127 14.67 -18.32 -17.39
C LYS A 127 14.50 -17.54 -16.08
N VAL A 128 13.81 -18.14 -15.12
CA VAL A 128 13.59 -17.52 -13.80
C VAL A 128 14.89 -17.38 -13.00
N GLU A 129 15.83 -18.32 -13.19
CA GLU A 129 17.15 -18.31 -12.55
C GLU A 129 17.97 -17.08 -13.02
N ASN A 130 17.86 -16.71 -14.30
CA ASN A 130 18.54 -15.53 -14.84
C ASN A 130 17.98 -14.25 -14.21
N PHE A 131 16.66 -14.15 -14.06
CA PHE A 131 16.02 -13.06 -13.33
C PHE A 131 16.50 -12.99 -11.88
N TYR A 132 16.53 -14.15 -11.19
CA TYR A 132 17.00 -14.23 -9.80
C TYR A 132 18.45 -13.76 -9.67
N ASN A 133 19.33 -14.23 -10.55
CA ASN A 133 20.72 -13.80 -10.56
C ASN A 133 20.87 -12.31 -10.88
N TRP A 134 20.01 -11.78 -11.74
CA TRP A 134 20.00 -10.36 -12.07
C TRP A 134 19.60 -9.50 -10.86
N ILE A 135 18.50 -9.82 -10.19
CA ILE A 135 18.04 -9.01 -9.05
C ILE A 135 18.96 -9.13 -7.84
N LYS A 136 19.65 -10.27 -7.70
CA LYS A 136 20.63 -10.52 -6.63
C LYS A 136 21.92 -9.71 -6.78
N ARG A 137 22.23 -9.26 -7.99
CA ARG A 137 23.37 -8.37 -8.27
C ARG A 137 23.07 -6.91 -7.95
N GLU A 138 21.89 -6.62 -7.42
CA GLU A 138 21.44 -5.27 -7.03
C GLU A 138 21.65 -4.24 -8.16
N PRO A 139 21.06 -4.47 -9.36
CA PRO A 139 21.30 -3.61 -10.48
C PRO A 139 20.89 -2.17 -10.16
N TYR A 140 21.78 -1.23 -10.49
CA TYR A 140 21.48 0.19 -10.41
C TYR A 140 20.63 0.61 -11.61
N MET A 141 19.49 1.20 -11.37
CA MET A 141 18.53 1.60 -12.39
C MET A 141 18.09 3.06 -12.17
N LEU A 142 17.35 3.63 -13.09
CA LEU A 142 16.86 5.03 -13.02
C LEU A 142 16.16 5.35 -11.69
N GLU A 143 15.47 4.39 -11.10
CA GLU A 143 14.72 4.56 -9.86
C GLU A 143 15.51 4.12 -8.62
N GLY A 144 16.80 3.88 -8.76
CA GLY A 144 17.71 3.41 -7.70
C GLY A 144 18.03 1.93 -7.79
N ASN A 145 18.69 1.40 -6.75
CA ASN A 145 19.07 -0.01 -6.70
C ASN A 145 17.85 -0.90 -6.51
N LEU A 146 17.71 -1.90 -7.35
CA LEU A 146 16.75 -2.98 -7.18
C LEU A 146 17.44 -4.15 -6.49
N SER A 147 16.76 -4.78 -5.55
CA SER A 147 17.28 -5.93 -4.80
C SER A 147 16.15 -6.90 -4.44
N LEU A 148 16.51 -8.05 -3.87
CA LEU A 148 15.49 -8.96 -3.32
C LEU A 148 14.62 -8.27 -2.25
N ASN A 149 15.18 -7.32 -1.49
CA ASN A 149 14.41 -6.54 -0.53
C ASN A 149 13.33 -5.66 -1.19
N SER A 150 13.51 -5.25 -2.45
CA SER A 150 12.48 -4.53 -3.20
C SER A 150 11.20 -5.37 -3.36
N LEU A 151 11.30 -6.70 -3.35
CA LEU A 151 10.15 -7.59 -3.45
C LEU A 151 9.34 -7.70 -2.16
N THR A 152 9.81 -7.12 -1.06
CA THR A 152 9.09 -7.12 0.23
C THR A 152 8.02 -6.03 0.32
N THR A 153 8.06 -5.02 -0.53
CA THR A 153 7.12 -3.89 -0.54
C THR A 153 6.35 -3.81 -1.85
N TYR A 154 5.12 -3.28 -1.80
CA TYR A 154 4.32 -3.07 -3.00
C TYR A 154 5.02 -2.14 -4.00
N GLU A 155 5.55 -1.01 -3.51
CA GLU A 155 6.25 -0.04 -4.35
C GLU A 155 7.48 -0.66 -5.02
N GLY A 156 8.27 -1.42 -4.27
CA GLY A 156 9.44 -2.10 -4.81
C GLY A 156 9.08 -3.14 -5.88
N ILE A 157 7.98 -3.90 -5.69
CA ILE A 157 7.44 -4.81 -6.70
C ILE A 157 7.08 -4.05 -7.99
N GLN A 158 6.41 -2.88 -7.86
CA GLN A 158 6.05 -2.07 -9.04
C GLN A 158 7.30 -1.53 -9.76
N LYS A 159 8.33 -1.09 -9.03
CA LYS A 159 9.61 -0.67 -9.62
C LYS A 159 10.26 -1.81 -10.39
N VAL A 160 10.30 -3.02 -9.83
CA VAL A 160 10.84 -4.20 -10.51
C VAL A 160 10.05 -4.51 -11.79
N LEU A 161 8.71 -4.51 -11.73
CA LEU A 161 7.87 -4.75 -12.91
C LEU A 161 8.07 -3.70 -13.99
N THR A 162 8.14 -2.42 -13.62
CA THR A 162 8.41 -1.31 -14.55
C THR A 162 9.75 -1.49 -15.23
N GLN A 163 10.79 -1.86 -14.47
CA GLN A 163 12.11 -2.07 -15.03
C GLN A 163 12.19 -3.28 -15.96
N LEU A 164 11.52 -4.39 -15.60
CA LEU A 164 11.39 -5.54 -16.49
C LEU A 164 10.74 -5.16 -17.82
N GLY A 165 9.66 -4.35 -17.77
CA GLY A 165 9.02 -3.82 -18.98
C GLY A 165 9.96 -2.95 -19.80
N ARG A 166 10.76 -2.06 -19.18
CA ARG A 166 11.75 -1.24 -19.89
C ARG A 166 12.78 -2.11 -20.61
N ILE A 167 13.30 -3.14 -19.94
CA ILE A 167 14.26 -4.08 -20.54
C ILE A 167 13.65 -4.82 -21.73
N GLN A 168 12.41 -5.30 -21.63
CA GLN A 168 11.68 -5.98 -22.71
C GLN A 168 11.54 -5.09 -23.96
N HIS A 169 11.32 -3.78 -23.76
CA HIS A 169 11.17 -2.80 -24.84
C HIS A 169 12.51 -2.17 -25.28
N GLY A 170 13.65 -2.66 -24.77
CA GLY A 170 14.98 -2.13 -25.10
C GLY A 170 15.25 -0.73 -24.57
N ILE A 171 14.47 -0.27 -23.59
CA ILE A 171 14.68 1.02 -22.94
C ILE A 171 15.68 0.79 -21.78
N PHE A 172 16.94 0.90 -22.12
CA PHE A 172 18.03 0.85 -21.12
C PHE A 172 18.25 2.25 -20.58
N ALA A 173 18.23 2.35 -19.26
CA ALA A 173 18.56 3.57 -18.56
C ALA A 173 20.04 3.54 -18.15
#